data_cb68c2e1115639994745309f95b7d9eb
#
_entry.id   cb68c2e1115639994745309f95b7d9eb
#
_cell.length_a   1.000
_cell.length_b   1.000
_cell.length_c   1.000
_cell.angle_alpha   90.00
_cell.angle_beta   90.00
_cell.angle_gamma   90.00
#
_symmetry.space_group_name_H-M   'P 1'
#
loop_
_entity.id
_entity.type
_entity.pdbx_description
1 polymer ?
#
loop_
_entity_poly.entity_id
_entity_poly.type
_entity_poly.pdbx_seq_one_letter_code
_entity_poly.pdbx_strand_id
1 'polypeptide(L)'
;ATGCGGSKSSDSGSDSDTVKVGILHSLTGSMAISEKSVRDAEVMAIEEINASGGVLGKKIKYVEEDGASEPSTFATKAEKLVDSEGVATVFGCWTSSSRKAVKSVFEDYDNLLWYPVQYEGMESSSNIVYCGAAPNQQIVPAIEYLIKKGYKKFFLMGSDYVFPRTANMIIEAQVKAAGGKVVGEEYADMEQTDFASIIAKIESAKP
;
A
#
# COMPACT_ATOMS: atom_id res chain seq x y z
N ALA A 1 -65.33 -11.01 4.13
CA ALA A 1 -63.98 -11.50 4.38
C ALA A 1 -63.03 -10.69 3.49
N THR A 2 -62.45 -9.64 4.07
CA THR A 2 -61.50 -8.74 3.40
C THR A 2 -60.09 -9.14 3.84
N GLY A 3 -59.32 -9.68 2.90
CA GLY A 3 -57.91 -10.02 3.11
C GLY A 3 -57.04 -8.77 2.89
N CYS A 4 -56.35 -8.32 3.93
CA CYS A 4 -55.28 -7.34 3.81
C CYS A 4 -54.01 -8.02 3.28
N GLY A 5 -53.64 -7.73 2.02
CA GLY A 5 -52.35 -8.04 1.47
C GLY A 5 -51.26 -7.09 2.02
N GLY A 6 -50.37 -7.61 2.84
CA GLY A 6 -49.20 -6.89 3.29
C GLY A 6 -48.22 -6.71 2.13
N SER A 7 -48.07 -5.50 1.62
CA SER A 7 -47.02 -5.12 0.70
C SER A 7 -45.70 -5.20 1.44
N LYS A 8 -44.82 -6.16 1.07
CA LYS A 8 -43.40 -6.09 1.38
C LYS A 8 -42.82 -4.91 0.59
N SER A 9 -42.48 -3.85 1.26
CA SER A 9 -41.64 -2.80 0.71
C SER A 9 -40.25 -3.42 0.39
N SER A 10 -39.99 -3.66 -0.87
CA SER A 10 -38.65 -3.89 -1.37
C SER A 10 -37.90 -2.56 -1.15
N ASP A 11 -36.95 -2.57 -0.23
CA ASP A 11 -36.02 -1.48 -0.01
C ASP A 11 -35.07 -1.40 -1.21
N SER A 12 -35.56 -0.79 -2.27
CA SER A 12 -34.75 -0.35 -3.40
C SER A 12 -34.22 1.02 -3.03
N GLY A 13 -33.24 1.07 -2.11
CA GLY A 13 -32.44 2.26 -1.91
C GLY A 13 -31.87 2.69 -3.26
N SER A 14 -32.31 3.85 -3.75
CA SER A 14 -31.87 4.34 -5.05
C SER A 14 -30.35 4.53 -5.04
N ASP A 15 -29.69 4.25 -6.15
CA ASP A 15 -28.25 4.49 -6.39
C ASP A 15 -27.82 5.95 -6.08
N SER A 16 -28.81 6.87 -5.96
CA SER A 16 -28.62 8.26 -5.59
C SER A 16 -28.13 8.50 -4.16
N ASP A 17 -28.40 7.55 -3.23
CA ASP A 17 -28.17 7.73 -1.78
C ASP A 17 -26.87 7.03 -1.30
N THR A 18 -26.11 6.48 -2.20
CA THR A 18 -24.85 5.81 -1.88
C THR A 18 -23.72 6.25 -2.81
N VAL A 19 -22.49 6.15 -2.28
CA VAL A 19 -21.25 6.24 -3.07
C VAL A 19 -20.51 4.92 -2.93
N LYS A 20 -20.12 4.33 -4.07
CA LYS A 20 -19.39 3.05 -4.10
C LYS A 20 -17.90 3.33 -4.16
N VAL A 21 -17.12 2.68 -3.27
CA VAL A 21 -15.66 2.74 -3.25
C VAL A 21 -15.08 1.33 -3.37
N GLY A 22 -13.83 1.24 -3.83
CA GLY A 22 -13.08 -0.02 -3.87
C GLY A 22 -12.17 -0.16 -2.66
N ILE A 23 -11.99 -1.40 -2.18
CA ILE A 23 -10.96 -1.81 -1.24
C ILE A 23 -10.13 -2.90 -1.92
N LEU A 24 -8.83 -2.68 -2.07
CA LEU A 24 -7.94 -3.58 -2.81
C LEU A 24 -6.70 -3.91 -1.98
N HIS A 25 -6.72 -5.05 -1.32
CA HIS A 25 -5.64 -5.55 -0.48
C HIS A 25 -5.40 -7.04 -0.71
N SER A 26 -4.23 -7.54 -0.28
CA SER A 26 -3.99 -8.98 -0.21
C SER A 26 -4.71 -9.59 0.98
N LEU A 27 -5.77 -10.32 0.71
CA LEU A 27 -6.51 -11.09 1.72
C LEU A 27 -5.97 -12.52 1.82
N THR A 28 -5.21 -12.94 0.80
CA THR A 28 -4.50 -14.22 0.72
C THR A 28 -3.03 -13.99 0.33
N GLY A 29 -2.19 -15.04 0.47
CA GLY A 29 -0.77 -14.96 0.17
C GLY A 29 0.08 -14.38 1.31
N SER A 30 1.36 -14.12 1.02
CA SER A 30 2.38 -13.74 2.02
C SER A 30 2.13 -12.37 2.67
N MET A 31 1.51 -11.43 1.97
CA MET A 31 1.21 -10.08 2.49
C MET A 31 -0.09 -10.00 3.30
N ALA A 32 -0.91 -11.06 3.31
CA ALA A 32 -2.20 -11.06 4.00
C ALA A 32 -2.10 -10.74 5.50
N ILE A 33 -1.00 -11.12 6.15
CA ILE A 33 -0.77 -10.83 7.57
C ILE A 33 -0.74 -9.33 7.87
N SER A 34 -0.23 -8.51 6.95
CA SER A 34 -0.15 -7.06 7.09
C SER A 34 -1.38 -6.37 6.51
N GLU A 35 -1.79 -6.77 5.32
CA GLU A 35 -2.82 -6.05 4.55
C GLU A 35 -4.23 -6.20 5.12
N LYS A 36 -4.54 -7.34 5.76
CA LYS A 36 -5.84 -7.51 6.43
C LYS A 36 -6.11 -6.48 7.52
N SER A 37 -5.08 -6.11 8.29
CA SER A 37 -5.25 -5.11 9.34
C SER A 37 -5.53 -3.71 8.78
N VAL A 38 -4.96 -3.37 7.62
CA VAL A 38 -5.24 -2.10 6.94
C VAL A 38 -6.66 -2.11 6.39
N ARG A 39 -7.04 -3.18 5.71
CA ARG A 39 -8.42 -3.37 5.23
C ARG A 39 -9.44 -3.26 6.36
N ASP A 40 -9.19 -3.88 7.50
CA ASP A 40 -10.09 -3.81 8.65
C ASP A 40 -10.21 -2.38 9.20
N ALA A 41 -9.12 -1.61 9.20
CA ALA A 41 -9.15 -0.20 9.59
C ALA A 41 -9.94 0.67 8.59
N GLU A 42 -9.82 0.41 7.29
CA GLU A 42 -10.60 1.09 6.26
C GLU A 42 -12.11 0.78 6.40
N VAL A 43 -12.46 -0.48 6.62
CA VAL A 43 -13.86 -0.89 6.86
C VAL A 43 -14.41 -0.23 8.12
N MET A 44 -13.64 -0.23 9.21
CA MET A 44 -14.01 0.44 10.46
C MET A 44 -14.28 1.94 10.23
N ALA A 45 -13.41 2.62 9.49
CA ALA A 45 -13.60 4.04 9.16
C ALA A 45 -14.87 4.26 8.31
N ILE A 46 -15.14 3.40 7.34
CA ILE A 46 -16.36 3.46 6.53
C ILE A 46 -17.62 3.27 7.41
N GLU A 47 -17.58 2.34 8.34
CA GLU A 47 -18.69 2.11 9.26
C GLU A 47 -18.95 3.31 10.18
N GLU A 48 -17.90 3.92 10.75
CA GLU A 48 -18.00 5.12 11.57
C GLU A 48 -18.55 6.32 10.78
N ILE A 49 -18.07 6.54 9.57
CA ILE A 49 -18.56 7.59 8.67
C ILE A 49 -20.04 7.33 8.35
N ASN A 50 -20.39 6.10 8.05
CA ASN A 50 -21.78 5.72 7.77
C ASN A 50 -22.69 5.89 8.99
N ALA A 51 -22.23 5.53 10.20
CA ALA A 51 -22.97 5.76 11.43
C ALA A 51 -23.24 7.26 11.66
N SER A 52 -22.28 8.10 11.28
CA SER A 52 -22.36 9.57 11.39
C SER A 52 -23.15 10.26 10.27
N GLY A 53 -23.79 9.53 9.36
CA GLY A 53 -24.61 10.09 8.29
C GLY A 53 -24.04 9.92 6.87
N GLY A 54 -22.82 9.43 6.75
CA GLY A 54 -22.16 9.23 5.46
C GLY A 54 -21.41 10.48 4.97
N VAL A 55 -21.06 10.50 3.70
CA VAL A 55 -20.35 11.60 3.03
C VAL A 55 -21.34 12.39 2.16
N LEU A 56 -21.49 13.68 2.42
CA LEU A 56 -22.45 14.55 1.72
C LEU A 56 -23.88 13.98 1.72
N GLY A 57 -24.27 13.34 2.83
CA GLY A 57 -25.58 12.72 2.98
C GLY A 57 -25.72 11.35 2.32
N LYS A 58 -24.67 10.83 1.69
CA LYS A 58 -24.68 9.49 1.07
C LYS A 58 -23.93 8.48 1.91
N LYS A 59 -24.46 7.26 2.00
CA LYS A 59 -23.75 6.16 2.64
C LYS A 59 -22.67 5.61 1.72
N ILE A 60 -21.52 5.24 2.29
CA ILE A 60 -20.46 4.57 1.55
C ILE A 60 -20.78 3.09 1.47
N LYS A 61 -20.80 2.54 0.26
CA LYS A 61 -20.76 1.10 -0.01
C LYS A 61 -19.39 0.75 -0.54
N TYR A 62 -18.80 -0.34 -0.12
CA TYR A 62 -17.51 -0.77 -0.66
C TYR A 62 -17.62 -2.11 -1.40
N VAL A 63 -16.76 -2.28 -2.38
CA VAL A 63 -16.49 -3.53 -3.09
C VAL A 63 -15.06 -3.92 -2.75
N GLU A 64 -14.89 -5.13 -2.23
CA GLU A 64 -13.59 -5.65 -1.82
C GLU A 64 -13.06 -6.63 -2.88
N GLU A 65 -11.77 -6.49 -3.21
CA GLU A 65 -11.06 -7.41 -4.09
C GLU A 65 -9.75 -7.88 -3.45
N ASP A 66 -9.43 -9.16 -3.65
CA ASP A 66 -8.20 -9.79 -3.17
C ASP A 66 -7.10 -9.70 -4.22
N GLY A 67 -6.02 -9.00 -3.89
CA GLY A 67 -4.81 -8.89 -4.71
C GLY A 67 -3.89 -10.12 -4.62
N ALA A 68 -4.18 -11.04 -3.69
CA ALA A 68 -3.51 -12.34 -3.51
C ALA A 68 -1.97 -12.26 -3.40
N SER A 69 -1.42 -11.14 -2.94
CA SER A 69 0.03 -10.83 -2.85
C SER A 69 0.77 -10.80 -4.19
N GLU A 70 0.02 -10.78 -5.32
CA GLU A 70 0.56 -10.85 -6.67
C GLU A 70 0.31 -9.55 -7.44
N PRO A 71 1.36 -8.82 -7.89
CA PRO A 71 1.20 -7.53 -8.57
C PRO A 71 0.27 -7.58 -9.81
N SER A 72 0.34 -8.66 -10.61
CA SER A 72 -0.53 -8.85 -11.77
C SER A 72 -1.99 -9.03 -11.39
N THR A 73 -2.26 -9.71 -10.27
CA THR A 73 -3.61 -9.86 -9.73
C THR A 73 -4.14 -8.50 -9.26
N PHE A 74 -3.32 -7.69 -8.58
CA PHE A 74 -3.70 -6.33 -8.21
C PHE A 74 -4.12 -5.50 -9.42
N ALA A 75 -3.37 -5.54 -10.54
CA ALA A 75 -3.73 -4.81 -11.74
C ALA A 75 -5.10 -5.24 -12.30
N THR A 76 -5.32 -6.56 -12.43
CA THR A 76 -6.60 -7.11 -12.90
C THR A 76 -7.77 -6.72 -11.99
N LYS A 77 -7.55 -6.74 -10.66
CA LYS A 77 -8.58 -6.40 -9.68
C LYS A 77 -8.85 -4.90 -9.63
N ALA A 78 -7.82 -4.07 -9.80
CA ALA A 78 -7.98 -2.63 -9.94
C ALA A 78 -8.85 -2.30 -11.16
N GLU A 79 -8.54 -2.87 -12.34
CA GLU A 79 -9.34 -2.69 -13.55
C GLU A 79 -10.81 -3.10 -13.33
N LYS A 80 -11.04 -4.27 -12.70
CA LYS A 80 -12.40 -4.70 -12.36
C LYS A 80 -13.13 -3.67 -11.50
N LEU A 81 -12.47 -3.13 -10.46
CA LEU A 81 -13.07 -2.13 -9.57
C LEU A 81 -13.44 -0.84 -10.30
N VAL A 82 -12.54 -0.33 -11.14
CA VAL A 82 -12.78 0.97 -11.80
C VAL A 82 -13.68 0.86 -13.04
N ASP A 83 -13.52 -0.18 -13.83
CA ASP A 83 -14.28 -0.39 -15.08
C ASP A 83 -15.62 -1.08 -14.82
N SER A 84 -15.60 -2.28 -14.27
CA SER A 84 -16.80 -3.12 -14.16
C SER A 84 -17.69 -2.72 -13.00
N GLU A 85 -17.10 -2.44 -11.83
CA GLU A 85 -17.83 -2.04 -10.61
C GLU A 85 -18.13 -0.55 -10.59
N GLY A 86 -17.40 0.27 -11.33
CA GLY A 86 -17.61 1.71 -11.42
C GLY A 86 -17.46 2.42 -10.07
N VAL A 87 -16.43 2.07 -9.29
CA VAL A 87 -16.17 2.70 -8.00
C VAL A 87 -15.68 4.14 -8.17
N ALA A 88 -16.07 5.02 -7.26
CA ALA A 88 -15.67 6.43 -7.29
C ALA A 88 -14.18 6.62 -6.99
N THR A 89 -13.60 5.75 -6.19
CA THR A 89 -12.19 5.76 -5.79
C THR A 89 -11.81 4.41 -5.17
N VAL A 90 -10.52 4.13 -5.03
CA VAL A 90 -10.02 2.88 -4.42
C VAL A 90 -9.06 3.20 -3.29
N PHE A 91 -9.20 2.49 -2.18
CA PHE A 91 -8.24 2.44 -1.07
C PHE A 91 -7.48 1.13 -1.17
N GLY A 92 -6.15 1.15 -1.08
CA GLY A 92 -5.46 -0.12 -1.16
C GLY A 92 -4.01 -0.09 -1.57
N CYS A 93 -3.53 -1.29 -1.84
CA CYS A 93 -2.16 -1.68 -2.01
C CYS A 93 -1.34 -1.55 -0.70
N TRP A 94 -0.30 -2.35 -0.61
CA TRP A 94 0.69 -2.30 0.47
C TRP A 94 2.10 -2.22 -0.10
N THR A 95 2.48 -3.19 -0.93
CA THR A 95 3.81 -3.20 -1.52
C THR A 95 3.94 -2.15 -2.62
N SER A 96 5.15 -1.62 -2.78
CA SER A 96 5.44 -0.75 -3.92
C SER A 96 5.28 -1.48 -5.26
N SER A 97 5.44 -2.80 -5.27
CA SER A 97 5.19 -3.63 -6.45
C SER A 97 3.73 -3.61 -6.86
N SER A 98 2.79 -3.81 -5.92
CA SER A 98 1.36 -3.76 -6.20
C SER A 98 0.94 -2.35 -6.63
N ARG A 99 1.38 -1.28 -5.93
CA ARG A 99 1.11 0.10 -6.33
C ARG A 99 1.56 0.40 -7.76
N LYS A 100 2.79 0.01 -8.12
CA LYS A 100 3.32 0.22 -9.47
C LYS A 100 2.55 -0.55 -10.54
N ALA A 101 2.09 -1.75 -10.22
CA ALA A 101 1.29 -2.56 -11.14
C ALA A 101 -0.10 -1.95 -11.44
N VAL A 102 -0.71 -1.28 -10.46
CA VAL A 102 -2.03 -0.67 -10.65
C VAL A 102 -1.97 0.77 -11.17
N LYS A 103 -0.81 1.42 -11.13
CA LYS A 103 -0.64 2.83 -11.47
C LYS A 103 -1.26 3.19 -12.84
N SER A 104 -0.92 2.44 -13.89
CA SER A 104 -1.45 2.68 -15.23
C SER A 104 -2.96 2.51 -15.30
N VAL A 105 -3.53 1.57 -14.55
CA VAL A 105 -4.99 1.38 -14.51
C VAL A 105 -5.68 2.65 -14.00
N PHE A 106 -5.21 3.23 -12.90
CA PHE A 106 -5.81 4.46 -12.35
C PHE A 106 -5.60 5.67 -13.27
N GLU A 107 -4.46 5.74 -13.97
CA GLU A 107 -4.17 6.79 -14.94
C GLU A 107 -5.06 6.65 -16.21
N ASP A 108 -5.23 5.45 -16.73
CA ASP A 108 -6.00 5.18 -17.95
C ASP A 108 -7.51 5.38 -17.74
N TYR A 109 -8.02 5.08 -16.54
CA TYR A 109 -9.44 5.24 -16.20
C TYR A 109 -9.78 6.57 -15.48
N ASP A 110 -8.80 7.46 -15.33
CA ASP A 110 -8.95 8.75 -14.60
C ASP A 110 -9.60 8.57 -13.22
N ASN A 111 -9.22 7.48 -12.51
CA ASN A 111 -9.68 7.17 -11.17
C ASN A 111 -8.59 7.47 -10.15
N LEU A 112 -8.88 7.42 -8.85
CA LEU A 112 -7.97 7.80 -7.77
C LEU A 112 -7.70 6.62 -6.83
N LEU A 113 -6.41 6.33 -6.61
CA LEU A 113 -5.94 5.40 -5.59
C LEU A 113 -5.47 6.16 -4.34
N TRP A 114 -5.97 5.76 -3.18
CA TRP A 114 -5.45 6.16 -1.86
C TRP A 114 -4.50 5.08 -1.36
N TYR A 115 -3.20 5.34 -1.50
CA TYR A 115 -2.14 4.40 -1.10
C TYR A 115 -1.75 4.65 0.37
N PRO A 116 -2.06 3.71 1.30
CA PRO A 116 -2.06 4.01 2.74
C PRO A 116 -0.69 3.99 3.42
N VAL A 117 0.33 3.35 2.82
CA VAL A 117 1.60 3.09 3.48
C VAL A 117 2.75 3.97 2.96
N GLN A 118 3.89 3.91 3.63
CA GLN A 118 5.12 4.58 3.20
C GLN A 118 5.61 4.05 1.85
N TYR A 119 6.40 4.86 1.16
CA TYR A 119 6.96 4.47 -0.13
C TYR A 119 8.37 5.04 -0.33
N GLU A 120 9.07 4.51 -1.31
CA GLU A 120 10.47 4.84 -1.63
C GLU A 120 10.66 6.17 -2.35
N GLY A 121 9.60 6.91 -2.63
CA GLY A 121 9.69 8.11 -3.47
C GLY A 121 9.99 7.76 -4.94
N MET A 122 10.61 8.71 -5.66
CA MET A 122 11.03 8.56 -7.06
C MET A 122 9.87 8.23 -8.02
N GLU A 123 8.66 8.54 -7.61
CA GLU A 123 7.42 8.33 -8.36
C GLU A 123 6.43 9.43 -8.00
N SER A 124 5.66 9.86 -8.99
CA SER A 124 4.50 10.72 -8.82
C SER A 124 3.42 10.33 -9.82
N SER A 125 2.17 10.49 -9.41
CA SER A 125 1.00 10.33 -10.26
C SER A 125 -0.08 11.27 -9.78
N SER A 126 -0.83 11.89 -10.69
CA SER A 126 -2.03 12.67 -10.36
C SER A 126 -3.16 11.78 -9.85
N ASN A 127 -3.06 10.48 -10.12
CA ASN A 127 -4.05 9.46 -9.82
C ASN A 127 -3.73 8.63 -8.57
N ILE A 128 -2.67 9.00 -7.81
CA ILE A 128 -2.31 8.33 -6.56
C ILE A 128 -2.08 9.36 -5.45
N VAL A 129 -2.81 9.22 -4.36
CA VAL A 129 -2.57 9.95 -3.11
C VAL A 129 -1.67 9.09 -2.24
N TYR A 130 -0.44 9.53 -2.03
CA TYR A 130 0.55 8.86 -1.18
C TYR A 130 0.35 9.30 0.27
N CYS A 131 -0.37 8.50 1.06
CA CYS A 131 -0.75 8.86 2.43
C CYS A 131 0.37 8.59 3.46
N GLY A 132 1.29 7.67 3.15
CA GLY A 132 2.37 7.30 4.05
C GLY A 132 3.62 8.15 3.90
N ALA A 133 4.63 7.86 4.73
CA ALA A 133 5.87 8.60 4.76
C ALA A 133 6.68 8.48 3.46
N ALA A 134 7.16 9.61 2.96
CA ALA A 134 8.14 9.69 1.87
C ALA A 134 9.58 9.56 2.41
N PRO A 135 10.59 9.34 1.55
CA PRO A 135 11.98 9.16 2.00
C PRO A 135 12.53 10.26 2.91
N ASN A 136 12.16 11.51 2.67
CA ASN A 136 12.56 12.65 3.52
C ASN A 136 11.90 12.66 4.90
N GLN A 137 10.90 11.82 5.13
CA GLN A 137 10.20 11.68 6.40
C GLN A 137 10.64 10.44 7.21
N GLN A 138 11.28 9.45 6.58
CA GLN A 138 11.73 8.24 7.27
C GLN A 138 13.19 7.85 6.92
N ILE A 139 13.55 7.65 5.67
CA ILE A 139 14.86 7.14 5.26
C ILE A 139 15.95 8.17 5.58
N VAL A 140 15.79 9.38 5.05
CA VAL A 140 16.79 10.45 5.17
C VAL A 140 17.07 10.81 6.63
N PRO A 141 16.06 11.11 7.48
CA PRO A 141 16.34 11.47 8.88
C PRO A 141 16.92 10.30 9.69
N ALA A 142 16.57 9.05 9.38
CA ALA A 142 17.15 7.89 10.05
C ALA A 142 18.66 7.79 9.79
N ILE A 143 19.08 7.93 8.54
CA ILE A 143 20.50 7.90 8.16
C ILE A 143 21.25 9.13 8.70
N GLU A 144 20.67 10.32 8.65
CA GLU A 144 21.25 11.51 9.29
C GLU A 144 21.51 11.31 10.80
N TYR A 145 20.56 10.71 11.48
CA TYR A 145 20.71 10.38 12.89
C TYR A 145 21.91 9.46 13.14
N LEU A 146 22.05 8.38 12.35
CA LEU A 146 23.15 7.45 12.48
C LEU A 146 24.51 8.12 12.18
N ILE A 147 24.58 8.94 11.13
CA ILE A 147 25.78 9.71 10.78
C ILE A 147 26.16 10.68 11.92
N LYS A 148 25.19 11.40 12.48
CA LYS A 148 25.39 12.30 13.65
C LYS A 148 25.88 11.54 14.89
N LYS A 149 25.53 10.27 15.04
CA LYS A 149 26.05 9.39 16.11
C LYS A 149 27.47 8.89 15.84
N GLY A 150 28.06 9.21 14.69
CA GLY A 150 29.44 8.86 14.35
C GLY A 150 29.59 7.57 13.53
N TYR A 151 28.49 6.91 13.18
CA TYR A 151 28.56 5.73 12.32
C TYR A 151 28.98 6.14 10.89
N LYS A 152 29.95 5.42 10.35
CA LYS A 152 30.53 5.73 9.03
C LYS A 152 30.54 4.53 8.09
N LYS A 153 30.31 3.33 8.59
CA LYS A 153 30.22 2.12 7.80
C LYS A 153 28.80 1.55 7.90
N PHE A 154 28.26 1.19 6.77
CA PHE A 154 26.89 0.70 6.68
C PHE A 154 26.87 -0.58 5.84
N PHE A 155 26.14 -1.58 6.32
CA PHE A 155 25.77 -2.74 5.53
C PHE A 155 24.27 -2.64 5.27
N LEU A 156 23.87 -2.68 4.01
CA LEU A 156 22.47 -2.54 3.63
C LEU A 156 21.87 -3.91 3.35
N MET A 157 20.69 -4.14 3.89
CA MET A 157 19.96 -5.37 3.65
C MET A 157 18.49 -5.04 3.39
N GLY A 158 17.87 -5.72 2.43
CA GLY A 158 16.46 -5.57 2.11
C GLY A 158 15.85 -6.81 1.50
N SER A 159 14.53 -6.85 1.40
CA SER A 159 13.85 -7.82 0.55
C SER A 159 14.07 -7.48 -0.92
N ASP A 160 14.05 -8.50 -1.79
CA ASP A 160 14.36 -8.31 -3.21
C ASP A 160 13.13 -7.80 -4.00
N TYR A 161 12.80 -6.52 -3.82
CA TYR A 161 11.81 -5.83 -4.65
C TYR A 161 12.06 -4.31 -4.68
N VAL A 162 11.23 -3.56 -5.38
CA VAL A 162 11.48 -2.15 -5.73
C VAL A 162 11.69 -1.24 -4.51
N PHE A 163 10.93 -1.39 -3.42
CA PHE A 163 11.02 -0.48 -2.26
C PHE A 163 12.42 -0.53 -1.60
N PRO A 164 12.95 -1.70 -1.13
CA PRO A 164 14.26 -1.73 -0.51
C PRO A 164 15.40 -1.34 -1.46
N ARG A 165 15.31 -1.75 -2.72
CA ARG A 165 16.35 -1.41 -3.71
C ARG A 165 16.45 0.10 -3.91
N THR A 166 15.33 0.79 -4.05
CA THR A 166 15.32 2.25 -4.19
C THR A 166 15.72 2.94 -2.88
N ALA A 167 15.24 2.43 -1.74
CA ALA A 167 15.64 2.95 -0.43
C ALA A 167 17.17 2.85 -0.22
N ASN A 168 17.77 1.71 -0.57
CA ASN A 168 19.22 1.51 -0.46
C ASN A 168 20.00 2.44 -1.37
N MET A 169 19.52 2.72 -2.58
CA MET A 169 20.15 3.74 -3.45
C MET A 169 20.17 5.13 -2.80
N ILE A 170 19.07 5.52 -2.15
CA ILE A 170 18.98 6.80 -1.42
C ILE A 170 19.95 6.80 -0.23
N ILE A 171 19.98 5.72 0.54
CA ILE A 171 20.87 5.54 1.69
C ILE A 171 22.33 5.60 1.26
N GLU A 172 22.71 4.88 0.21
CA GLU A 172 24.08 4.88 -0.31
C GLU A 172 24.52 6.28 -0.71
N ALA A 173 23.70 7.00 -1.46
CA ALA A 173 23.99 8.37 -1.87
C ALA A 173 24.20 9.31 -0.66
N GLN A 174 23.35 9.20 0.35
CA GLN A 174 23.42 10.00 1.57
C GLN A 174 24.66 9.66 2.41
N VAL A 175 24.95 8.38 2.62
CA VAL A 175 26.13 7.89 3.34
C VAL A 175 27.41 8.38 2.66
N LYS A 176 27.49 8.26 1.33
CA LYS A 176 28.62 8.74 0.52
C LYS A 176 28.81 10.25 0.62
N ALA A 177 27.74 11.02 0.51
CA ALA A 177 27.77 12.48 0.65
C ALA A 177 28.27 12.93 2.03
N ALA A 178 28.02 12.14 3.07
CA ALA A 178 28.49 12.40 4.44
C ALA A 178 29.92 11.86 4.73
N GLY A 179 30.63 11.35 3.73
CA GLY A 179 31.97 10.77 3.88
C GLY A 179 31.99 9.40 4.54
N GLY A 180 30.85 8.72 4.61
CA GLY A 180 30.74 7.34 5.05
C GLY A 180 30.92 6.33 3.90
N LYS A 181 30.77 5.05 4.19
CA LYS A 181 30.93 3.96 3.23
C LYS A 181 29.88 2.88 3.44
N VAL A 182 29.25 2.45 2.38
CA VAL A 182 28.50 1.18 2.33
C VAL A 182 29.51 0.07 2.09
N VAL A 183 29.62 -0.86 3.03
CA VAL A 183 30.60 -1.95 3.02
C VAL A 183 30.04 -3.28 2.52
N GLY A 184 28.75 -3.33 2.29
CA GLY A 184 28.04 -4.46 1.67
C GLY A 184 26.59 -4.14 1.45
N GLU A 185 25.99 -4.86 0.53
CA GLU A 185 24.59 -4.77 0.19
C GLU A 185 24.09 -6.16 -0.21
N GLU A 186 22.99 -6.59 0.40
CA GLU A 186 22.40 -7.91 0.15
C GLU A 186 20.88 -7.81 0.09
N TYR A 187 20.31 -8.69 -0.71
CA TYR A 187 18.85 -8.80 -0.86
C TYR A 187 18.42 -10.23 -0.63
N ALA A 188 17.30 -10.39 0.04
CA ALA A 188 16.69 -11.67 0.36
C ALA A 188 15.30 -11.77 -0.29
N ASP A 189 14.93 -12.93 -0.77
CA ASP A 189 13.55 -13.16 -1.22
C ASP A 189 12.56 -12.91 -0.09
N MET A 190 11.35 -12.46 -0.42
CA MET A 190 10.33 -12.10 0.58
C MET A 190 9.93 -13.28 1.49
N GLU A 191 10.08 -14.51 1.01
CA GLU A 191 9.76 -15.73 1.74
C GLU A 191 11.01 -16.45 2.30
N GLN A 192 12.20 -15.82 2.17
CA GLN A 192 13.45 -16.40 2.70
C GLN A 192 13.41 -16.45 4.22
N THR A 193 13.74 -17.61 4.78
CA THR A 193 13.81 -17.87 6.23
C THR A 193 15.21 -18.12 6.74
N ASP A 194 16.16 -18.50 5.87
CA ASP A 194 17.56 -18.71 6.23
C ASP A 194 18.42 -17.49 5.85
N PHE A 195 18.96 -16.83 6.84
CA PHE A 195 19.81 -15.65 6.71
C PHE A 195 21.27 -15.89 7.12
N ALA A 196 21.68 -17.14 7.38
CA ALA A 196 23.01 -17.45 7.90
C ALA A 196 24.13 -16.93 7.00
N SER A 197 23.98 -17.03 5.67
CA SER A 197 24.97 -16.52 4.72
C SER A 197 25.08 -14.99 4.72
N ILE A 198 23.96 -14.29 4.85
CA ILE A 198 23.93 -12.82 4.91
C ILE A 198 24.54 -12.35 6.23
N ILE A 199 24.21 -13.01 7.34
CA ILE A 199 24.78 -12.71 8.66
C ILE A 199 26.32 -12.86 8.63
N ALA A 200 26.84 -13.96 8.06
CA ALA A 200 28.28 -14.15 7.92
C ALA A 200 28.95 -13.04 7.08
N LYS A 201 28.31 -12.55 6.03
CA LYS A 201 28.80 -11.41 5.24
C LYS A 201 28.81 -10.11 6.06
N ILE A 202 27.78 -9.84 6.86
CA ILE A 202 27.69 -8.66 7.74
C ILE A 202 28.84 -8.72 8.77
N GLU A 203 29.02 -9.86 9.44
CA GLU A 203 30.10 -10.06 10.42
C GLU A 203 31.49 -9.85 9.79
N SER A 204 31.71 -10.38 8.59
CA SER A 204 32.95 -10.21 7.85
C SER A 204 33.20 -8.75 7.44
N ALA A 205 32.15 -8.03 7.04
CA ALA A 205 32.24 -6.62 6.60
C ALA A 205 32.52 -5.65 7.75
N LYS A 206 32.15 -6.00 8.99
CA LYS A 206 32.32 -5.17 10.21
C LYS A 206 31.80 -3.73 10.00
N PRO A 207 30.50 -3.61 9.70
CA PRO A 207 29.91 -2.30 9.48
C PRO A 207 29.94 -1.40 10.73
#